data_3ff23cd4e53078dbf4b4c12edb8026b5
#
_entry.id   3ff23cd4e53078dbf4b4c12edb8026b5
#
_cell.length_a   1.000
_cell.length_b   1.000
_cell.length_c   1.000
_cell.angle_alpha   90.00
_cell.angle_beta   90.00
_cell.angle_gamma   90.00
#
_symmetry.space_group_name_H-M   'P 1'
#
loop_
_entity.id
_entity.type
_entity.pdbx_description
1 polymer ?
#
loop_
_entity_poly.entity_id
_entity_poly.type
_entity_poly.pdbx_seq_one_letter_code
_entity_poly.pdbx_strand_id
1 'polypeptide(L)'
;RVDYSGRSVIVVGPELKMYQCGLPKEMALELFKPFVMKKLVEDGLAHNIKSAKRMVERVRTEVWDVLEVVIKDHPVMLNRAPTLHRLGIQAFEPVLVEGRAIKLHPLVCTAFNADFDGDQMAVHVPLSVEAQAEARFLMLASNNILKPQDGQPVVCPTQDMIIGCYYLTLQRDGEKGEGRAFSSEDEAIMAYQNGDITLQSKVRIRMEREWNGEKRRKLVDTSLGRVIFNNAIPQDLGYVDRSIEENAFKLEVDKLVAKGDLKGIVDRCYRRHGATTTSEVLDRIKALGFKYSTRGGITVGFQDITVPEKKPEILAAAEKEVDGIDNLYRAGLLSEAERRSSVIRIWEKATNEVTDALMATLDPYNPITMMSDSGARGSISQIRQLAGMRGLMADPSGQIIEVPIRANFREGLTVLEFFISSHGARKGLADTALRTADSGYLTRRLVDVSQDVIVREEDLSLIHI
;
A
#
# COMPACT_ATOMS: atom_id res chain seq x y z
N ARG A 1 30.49 2.96 -12.32
CA ARG A 1 29.46 3.69 -13.06
C ARG A 1 29.43 3.16 -14.49
N VAL A 2 28.26 2.84 -14.99
CA VAL A 2 28.06 2.37 -16.37
C VAL A 2 27.61 3.57 -17.20
N ASP A 3 27.98 3.62 -18.50
CA ASP A 3 27.49 4.64 -19.41
C ASP A 3 25.97 4.51 -19.61
N TYR A 4 25.31 5.59 -20.02
CA TYR A 4 23.86 5.67 -20.18
C TYR A 4 23.07 5.34 -18.91
N SER A 5 23.64 5.70 -17.77
CA SER A 5 23.03 5.51 -16.45
C SER A 5 23.13 6.77 -15.61
N GLY A 6 22.13 6.95 -14.75
CA GLY A 6 22.09 8.06 -13.80
C GLY A 6 21.53 7.56 -12.47
N ARG A 7 21.59 8.42 -11.45
CA ARG A 7 21.02 8.15 -10.14
C ARG A 7 20.48 9.43 -9.54
N SER A 8 19.31 9.37 -8.95
CA SER A 8 18.71 10.50 -8.23
C SER A 8 17.78 10.01 -7.13
N VAL A 9 17.38 10.93 -6.27
CA VAL A 9 16.37 10.73 -5.25
C VAL A 9 15.02 10.52 -5.93
N ILE A 10 14.16 9.72 -5.31
CA ILE A 10 12.79 9.47 -5.78
C ILE A 10 11.78 10.29 -4.98
N VAL A 11 10.71 10.70 -5.65
CA VAL A 11 9.53 11.32 -5.05
C VAL A 11 8.27 10.70 -5.62
N VAL A 12 7.16 10.85 -4.92
CA VAL A 12 5.88 10.31 -5.38
C VAL A 12 5.37 11.06 -6.61
N GLY A 13 4.89 10.32 -7.60
CA GLY A 13 4.21 10.84 -8.79
C GLY A 13 2.79 10.30 -8.90
N PRO A 14 1.81 10.85 -8.15
CA PRO A 14 0.44 10.35 -8.16
C PRO A 14 -0.28 10.55 -9.50
N GLU A 15 0.16 11.50 -10.30
CA GLU A 15 -0.36 11.81 -11.64
C GLU A 15 0.06 10.79 -12.71
N LEU A 16 1.13 10.03 -12.47
CA LEU A 16 1.68 9.08 -13.44
C LEU A 16 0.74 7.89 -13.63
N LYS A 17 0.77 7.33 -14.85
CA LYS A 17 0.20 6.02 -15.14
C LYS A 17 1.15 4.91 -14.68
N MET A 18 0.62 3.71 -14.50
CA MET A 18 1.40 2.60 -13.94
C MET A 18 2.65 2.25 -14.75
N TYR A 19 2.61 2.45 -16.07
CA TYR A 19 3.73 2.20 -16.96
C TYR A 19 4.70 3.40 -17.12
N GLN A 20 4.42 4.53 -16.44
CA GLN A 20 5.18 5.78 -16.59
C GLN A 20 6.08 6.04 -15.37
N CYS A 21 7.21 6.68 -15.62
CA CYS A 21 8.04 7.32 -14.59
C CYS A 21 8.34 8.77 -14.97
N GLY A 22 8.50 9.63 -13.98
CA GLY A 22 8.91 11.02 -14.19
C GLY A 22 10.42 11.13 -14.16
N LEU A 23 11.03 11.47 -15.30
CA LEU A 23 12.47 11.65 -15.41
C LEU A 23 12.81 13.15 -15.44
N PRO A 24 13.72 13.65 -14.55
CA PRO A 24 14.17 15.03 -14.60
C PRO A 24 14.69 15.42 -15.98
N LYS A 25 14.28 16.57 -16.49
CA LYS A 25 14.67 17.04 -17.83
C LYS A 25 16.20 17.09 -18.04
N GLU A 26 16.93 17.62 -17.06
CA GLU A 26 18.39 17.70 -17.12
C GLU A 26 19.04 16.31 -17.18
N MET A 27 18.54 15.36 -16.39
CA MET A 27 19.00 13.97 -16.40
C MET A 27 18.68 13.28 -17.72
N ALA A 28 17.47 13.47 -18.24
CA ALA A 28 17.04 12.92 -19.51
C ALA A 28 17.92 13.41 -20.67
N LEU A 29 18.24 14.70 -20.69
CA LEU A 29 19.10 15.28 -21.73
C LEU A 29 20.50 14.66 -21.73
N GLU A 30 21.07 14.40 -20.56
CA GLU A 30 22.41 13.80 -20.47
C GLU A 30 22.37 12.29 -20.82
N LEU A 31 21.34 11.55 -20.38
CA LEU A 31 21.18 10.12 -20.69
C LEU A 31 20.94 9.88 -22.17
N PHE A 32 20.10 10.67 -22.81
CA PHE A 32 19.72 10.54 -24.21
C PHE A 32 20.55 11.41 -25.17
N LYS A 33 21.61 12.04 -24.68
CA LYS A 33 22.46 12.98 -25.45
C LYS A 33 22.88 12.47 -26.85
N PRO A 34 23.37 11.22 -27.03
CA PRO A 34 23.75 10.75 -28.36
C PRO A 34 22.52 10.58 -29.27
N PHE A 35 21.39 10.16 -28.75
CA PHE A 35 20.16 10.00 -29.53
C PHE A 35 19.61 11.37 -29.97
N VAL A 36 19.64 12.36 -29.08
CA VAL A 36 19.22 13.73 -29.38
C VAL A 36 20.17 14.36 -30.43
N MET A 37 21.50 14.18 -30.29
CA MET A 37 22.44 14.67 -31.28
C MET A 37 22.23 14.03 -32.66
N LYS A 38 21.97 12.73 -32.72
CA LYS A 38 21.63 12.01 -33.96
C LYS A 38 20.38 12.62 -34.59
N LYS A 39 19.32 12.77 -33.83
CA LYS A 39 18.02 13.28 -34.29
C LYS A 39 18.11 14.74 -34.78
N LEU A 40 18.87 15.61 -34.07
CA LEU A 40 19.10 16.98 -34.49
C LEU A 40 19.79 17.10 -35.86
N VAL A 41 20.67 16.14 -36.19
CA VAL A 41 21.33 16.08 -37.50
C VAL A 41 20.38 15.54 -38.57
N GLU A 42 19.60 14.51 -38.26
CA GLU A 42 18.60 13.91 -39.16
C GLU A 42 17.50 14.90 -39.55
N ASP A 43 17.02 15.70 -38.59
CA ASP A 43 16.00 16.74 -38.82
C ASP A 43 16.55 18.02 -39.46
N GLY A 44 17.87 18.07 -39.76
CA GLY A 44 18.51 19.21 -40.41
C GLY A 44 18.69 20.47 -39.55
N LEU A 45 18.39 20.36 -38.24
CA LEU A 45 18.57 21.46 -37.28
C LEU A 45 20.07 21.72 -36.96
N ALA A 46 20.90 20.72 -37.16
CA ALA A 46 22.34 20.80 -37.01
C ALA A 46 23.04 20.24 -38.25
N HIS A 47 24.03 20.97 -38.77
CA HIS A 47 24.79 20.57 -39.96
C HIS A 47 25.74 19.39 -39.75
N ASN A 48 26.19 19.17 -38.52
CA ASN A 48 27.06 18.07 -38.14
C ASN A 48 26.97 17.76 -36.64
N ILE A 49 27.52 16.62 -36.22
CA ILE A 49 27.53 16.16 -34.81
C ILE A 49 28.19 17.20 -33.88
N LYS A 50 29.23 17.91 -34.33
CA LYS A 50 29.92 18.95 -33.53
C LYS A 50 29.03 20.16 -33.27
N SER A 51 28.20 20.54 -34.26
CA SER A 51 27.19 21.58 -34.11
C SER A 51 26.06 21.14 -33.19
N ALA A 52 25.57 19.91 -33.38
CA ALA A 52 24.55 19.30 -32.50
C ALA A 52 25.02 19.27 -31.05
N LYS A 53 26.25 18.86 -30.79
CA LYS A 53 26.83 18.84 -29.45
C LYS A 53 26.82 20.24 -28.80
N ARG A 54 27.19 21.27 -29.52
CA ARG A 54 27.16 22.66 -29.03
C ARG A 54 25.76 23.16 -28.76
N MET A 55 24.74 22.72 -29.55
CA MET A 55 23.35 23.06 -29.32
C MET A 55 22.84 22.41 -28.01
N VAL A 56 23.17 21.15 -27.80
CA VAL A 56 22.82 20.44 -26.57
C VAL A 56 23.49 21.03 -25.34
N GLU A 57 24.80 21.35 -25.41
CA GLU A 57 25.53 21.98 -24.32
C GLU A 57 25.03 23.41 -23.97
N ARG A 58 24.45 24.12 -24.95
CA ARG A 58 23.84 25.45 -24.75
C ARG A 58 22.35 25.35 -24.39
N VAL A 59 21.80 24.17 -24.33
CA VAL A 59 20.41 23.88 -23.95
C VAL A 59 19.41 24.79 -24.70
N ARG A 60 19.50 24.81 -26.05
CA ARG A 60 18.56 25.56 -26.86
C ARG A 60 17.13 25.00 -26.78
N THR A 61 16.14 25.84 -27.07
CA THR A 61 14.71 25.43 -27.02
C THR A 61 14.38 24.24 -27.92
N GLU A 62 14.97 24.22 -29.12
CA GLU A 62 14.76 23.14 -30.10
C GLU A 62 15.26 21.77 -29.60
N VAL A 63 16.20 21.77 -28.64
CA VAL A 63 16.71 20.54 -28.04
C VAL A 63 15.67 19.85 -27.18
N TRP A 64 14.81 20.63 -26.52
CA TRP A 64 13.73 20.05 -25.69
C TRP A 64 12.66 19.38 -26.54
N ASP A 65 12.28 19.98 -27.67
CA ASP A 65 11.30 19.40 -28.58
C ASP A 65 11.80 18.07 -29.18
N VAL A 66 13.09 18.05 -29.56
CA VAL A 66 13.73 16.82 -30.06
C VAL A 66 13.87 15.77 -28.94
N LEU A 67 14.21 16.18 -27.73
CA LEU A 67 14.28 15.26 -26.58
C LEU A 67 12.93 14.59 -26.31
N GLU A 68 11.84 15.34 -26.34
CA GLU A 68 10.49 14.80 -26.17
C GLU A 68 10.15 13.73 -27.22
N VAL A 69 10.51 13.99 -28.46
CA VAL A 69 10.35 13.01 -29.57
C VAL A 69 11.20 11.77 -29.36
N VAL A 70 12.44 11.91 -28.94
CA VAL A 70 13.40 10.81 -28.73
C VAL A 70 12.99 9.91 -27.55
N ILE A 71 12.47 10.51 -26.48
CA ILE A 71 12.04 9.77 -25.29
C ILE A 71 10.77 8.98 -25.54
N LYS A 72 9.92 9.48 -26.43
CA LYS A 72 8.68 8.78 -26.79
C LYS A 72 9.03 7.40 -27.33
N ASP A 73 8.38 6.40 -26.80
CA ASP A 73 8.59 4.99 -27.18
C ASP A 73 9.98 4.39 -26.81
N HIS A 74 10.80 5.09 -26.03
CA HIS A 74 12.07 4.57 -25.56
C HIS A 74 11.98 4.25 -24.05
N PRO A 75 11.77 2.97 -23.64
CA PRO A 75 11.66 2.62 -22.24
C PRO A 75 12.98 2.82 -21.51
N VAL A 76 12.90 3.18 -20.23
CA VAL A 76 14.03 3.23 -19.30
C VAL A 76 13.83 2.22 -18.19
N MET A 77 14.92 1.70 -17.64
CA MET A 77 14.86 0.79 -16.50
C MET A 77 15.21 1.54 -15.22
N LEU A 78 14.38 1.35 -14.18
CA LEU A 78 14.64 1.84 -12.83
C LEU A 78 15.06 0.68 -11.94
N ASN A 79 16.07 0.91 -11.12
CA ASN A 79 16.56 -0.05 -10.14
C ASN A 79 16.73 0.60 -8.77
N ARG A 80 16.29 -0.09 -7.72
CA ARG A 80 16.59 0.26 -6.33
C ARG A 80 17.46 -0.82 -5.70
N ALA A 81 18.59 -0.44 -5.15
CA ALA A 81 19.43 -1.34 -4.36
C ALA A 81 18.93 -1.41 -2.88
N PRO A 82 18.96 -2.58 -2.23
CA PRO A 82 19.42 -3.86 -2.75
C PRO A 82 18.37 -4.53 -3.67
N THR A 83 18.83 -5.15 -4.77
CA THR A 83 17.95 -5.90 -5.69
C THR A 83 17.79 -7.32 -5.17
N LEU A 84 16.74 -7.60 -4.41
CA LEU A 84 16.48 -8.88 -3.77
C LEU A 84 15.73 -9.88 -4.66
N HIS A 85 14.99 -9.37 -5.63
CA HIS A 85 14.20 -10.17 -6.58
C HIS A 85 14.07 -9.42 -7.92
N ARG A 86 13.56 -10.11 -8.95
CA ARG A 86 13.50 -9.57 -10.31
C ARG A 86 12.69 -8.26 -10.44
N LEU A 87 11.71 -8.04 -9.57
CA LEU A 87 10.89 -6.81 -9.58
C LEU A 87 11.63 -5.59 -9.00
N GLY A 88 12.84 -5.76 -8.48
CA GLY A 88 13.74 -4.66 -8.11
C GLY A 88 14.32 -3.91 -9.32
N ILE A 89 14.11 -4.43 -10.54
CA ILE A 89 14.41 -3.76 -11.80
C ILE A 89 13.14 -3.83 -12.67
N GLN A 90 12.57 -2.69 -13.00
CA GLN A 90 11.40 -2.60 -13.85
C GLN A 90 11.59 -1.52 -14.92
N ALA A 91 10.96 -1.71 -16.07
CA ALA A 91 10.96 -0.74 -17.14
C ALA A 91 9.74 0.19 -17.04
N PHE A 92 9.95 1.43 -17.49
CA PHE A 92 8.93 2.47 -17.54
C PHE A 92 9.09 3.30 -18.80
N GLU A 93 8.00 3.89 -19.26
CA GLU A 93 8.03 4.94 -20.26
C GLU A 93 8.32 6.28 -19.54
N PRO A 94 9.42 6.99 -19.90
CA PRO A 94 9.78 8.23 -19.23
C PRO A 94 8.87 9.38 -19.67
N VAL A 95 8.48 10.19 -18.70
CA VAL A 95 7.81 11.47 -18.89
C VAL A 95 8.70 12.55 -18.29
N LEU A 96 8.94 13.62 -19.04
CA LEU A 96 9.78 14.72 -18.57
C LEU A 96 9.09 15.49 -17.45
N VAL A 97 9.82 15.68 -16.36
CA VAL A 97 9.35 16.43 -15.20
C VAL A 97 10.34 17.52 -14.80
N GLU A 98 9.81 18.58 -14.21
CA GLU A 98 10.64 19.63 -13.63
C GLU A 98 11.24 19.18 -12.30
N GLY A 99 12.38 19.76 -11.92
CA GLY A 99 13.09 19.41 -10.71
C GLY A 99 14.25 18.45 -10.96
N ARG A 100 14.77 17.86 -9.89
CA ARG A 100 15.95 16.98 -9.92
C ARG A 100 15.66 15.56 -9.41
N ALA A 101 14.47 15.31 -8.92
CA ALA A 101 14.05 14.02 -8.39
C ALA A 101 13.26 13.22 -9.43
N ILE A 102 13.46 11.90 -9.42
CA ILE A 102 12.71 10.97 -10.24
C ILE A 102 11.31 10.80 -9.60
N LYS A 103 10.25 10.99 -10.39
CA LYS A 103 8.90 10.69 -9.93
C LYS A 103 8.58 9.22 -10.17
N LEU A 104 8.16 8.53 -9.11
CA LEU A 104 7.82 7.12 -9.13
C LEU A 104 6.33 6.93 -8.88
N HIS A 105 5.72 6.02 -9.63
CA HIS A 105 4.32 5.65 -9.41
C HIS A 105 4.14 4.98 -8.04
N PRO A 106 3.19 5.42 -7.20
CA PRO A 106 3.07 4.94 -5.83
C PRO A 106 2.80 3.44 -5.70
N LEU A 107 2.11 2.81 -6.65
CA LEU A 107 1.78 1.39 -6.59
C LEU A 107 2.98 0.46 -6.79
N VAL A 108 4.04 0.90 -7.45
CA VAL A 108 5.25 0.08 -7.67
C VAL A 108 6.23 0.13 -6.50
N CYS A 109 6.02 1.03 -5.54
CA CYS A 109 6.88 1.16 -4.36
C CYS A 109 6.99 -0.14 -3.56
N THR A 110 5.90 -0.92 -3.48
CA THR A 110 5.91 -2.23 -2.80
C THR A 110 6.85 -3.22 -3.47
N ALA A 111 6.89 -3.26 -4.80
CA ALA A 111 7.78 -4.13 -5.56
C ALA A 111 9.25 -3.76 -5.40
N PHE A 112 9.57 -2.47 -5.38
CA PHE A 112 10.93 -1.95 -5.14
C PHE A 112 11.32 -1.94 -3.66
N ASN A 113 10.38 -2.16 -2.75
CA ASN A 113 10.55 -1.87 -1.31
C ASN A 113 11.11 -0.46 -1.10
N ALA A 114 10.53 0.52 -1.83
CA ALA A 114 10.96 1.92 -1.83
C ALA A 114 10.04 2.78 -0.99
N ASP A 115 10.61 3.75 -0.30
CA ASP A 115 9.90 4.83 0.36
C ASP A 115 10.49 6.20 -0.05
N PHE A 116 9.84 7.27 0.36
CA PHE A 116 10.20 8.62 -0.06
C PHE A 116 10.89 9.43 1.05
N ASP A 117 11.66 8.73 1.89
CA ASP A 117 12.41 9.33 3.00
C ASP A 117 13.85 9.77 2.62
N GLY A 118 14.20 9.68 1.35
CA GLY A 118 15.54 9.99 0.82
C GLY A 118 16.11 8.86 -0.03
N ASP A 119 15.33 7.83 -0.30
CA ASP A 119 15.71 6.74 -1.19
C ASP A 119 16.14 7.25 -2.58
N GLN A 120 17.13 6.60 -3.14
CA GLN A 120 17.62 6.85 -4.49
C GLN A 120 17.40 5.64 -5.38
N MET A 121 17.16 5.90 -6.66
CA MET A 121 17.09 4.87 -7.70
C MET A 121 18.03 5.16 -8.85
N ALA A 122 18.57 4.10 -9.43
CA ALA A 122 19.36 4.16 -10.65
C ALA A 122 18.44 4.09 -11.88
N VAL A 123 18.79 4.83 -12.91
CA VAL A 123 18.14 4.81 -14.22
C VAL A 123 19.11 4.23 -15.24
N HIS A 124 18.66 3.33 -16.07
CA HIS A 124 19.43 2.75 -17.16
C HIS A 124 18.66 2.86 -18.47
N VAL A 125 19.36 3.19 -19.55
CA VAL A 125 18.77 3.30 -20.89
C VAL A 125 19.19 2.10 -21.73
N PRO A 126 18.24 1.23 -22.17
CA PRO A 126 18.55 0.16 -23.11
C PRO A 126 18.91 0.74 -24.47
N LEU A 127 20.01 0.26 -25.08
CA LEU A 127 20.58 0.86 -26.28
C LEU A 127 20.13 0.14 -27.56
N SER A 128 20.14 -1.21 -27.57
CA SER A 128 19.74 -1.97 -28.75
C SER A 128 18.23 -2.10 -28.87
N VAL A 129 17.76 -2.37 -30.09
CA VAL A 129 16.32 -2.56 -30.36
C VAL A 129 15.80 -3.80 -29.63
N GLU A 130 16.61 -4.85 -29.57
CA GLU A 130 16.29 -6.08 -28.85
C GLU A 130 16.13 -5.82 -27.34
N ALA A 131 17.09 -5.07 -26.74
CA ALA A 131 17.01 -4.71 -25.33
C ALA A 131 15.79 -3.82 -25.02
N GLN A 132 15.44 -2.90 -25.91
CA GLN A 132 14.24 -2.08 -25.79
C GLN A 132 12.96 -2.91 -25.89
N ALA A 133 12.95 -3.91 -26.80
CA ALA A 133 11.83 -4.83 -26.94
C ALA A 133 11.66 -5.70 -25.69
N GLU A 134 12.72 -6.26 -25.13
CA GLU A 134 12.69 -7.02 -23.88
C GLU A 134 12.23 -6.14 -22.70
N ALA A 135 12.74 -4.91 -22.61
CA ALA A 135 12.31 -3.96 -21.58
C ALA A 135 10.80 -3.68 -21.67
N ARG A 136 10.27 -3.54 -22.87
CA ARG A 136 8.85 -3.25 -23.09
C ARG A 136 7.95 -4.46 -22.88
N PHE A 137 8.31 -5.64 -23.38
CA PHE A 137 7.43 -6.81 -23.31
C PHE A 137 7.55 -7.59 -22.01
N LEU A 138 8.73 -7.68 -21.42
CA LEU A 138 8.99 -8.49 -20.24
C LEU A 138 9.10 -7.67 -18.94
N MET A 139 9.71 -6.49 -19.00
CA MET A 139 10.09 -5.75 -17.79
C MET A 139 9.17 -4.56 -17.47
N LEU A 140 8.25 -4.19 -18.34
CA LEU A 140 7.36 -3.06 -18.11
C LEU A 140 6.55 -3.27 -16.82
N ALA A 141 6.41 -2.25 -16.00
CA ALA A 141 5.74 -2.34 -14.70
C ALA A 141 4.27 -2.82 -14.80
N SER A 142 3.57 -2.43 -15.86
CA SER A 142 2.19 -2.89 -16.13
C SER A 142 2.08 -4.40 -16.39
N ASN A 143 3.16 -5.05 -16.81
CA ASN A 143 3.17 -6.49 -17.08
C ASN A 143 3.60 -7.31 -15.85
N ASN A 144 4.16 -6.67 -14.83
CA ASN A 144 4.69 -7.31 -13.63
C ASN A 144 3.81 -7.04 -12.40
N ILE A 145 2.52 -7.31 -12.52
CA ILE A 145 1.54 -7.10 -11.44
C ILE A 145 1.61 -8.20 -10.38
N LEU A 146 1.96 -9.43 -10.78
CA LEU A 146 2.00 -10.59 -9.89
C LEU A 146 3.41 -10.89 -9.39
N LYS A 147 3.48 -11.41 -8.16
CA LYS A 147 4.73 -11.93 -7.60
C LYS A 147 5.07 -13.27 -8.25
N PRO A 148 6.33 -13.49 -8.65
CA PRO A 148 6.75 -14.80 -9.17
C PRO A 148 6.76 -15.90 -8.10
N GLN A 149 6.77 -15.55 -6.82
CA GLN A 149 6.83 -16.47 -5.69
C GLN A 149 5.51 -17.23 -5.46
N ASP A 150 4.39 -16.53 -5.47
CA ASP A 150 3.08 -17.05 -5.05
C ASP A 150 1.95 -16.73 -6.05
N GLY A 151 2.25 -16.05 -7.15
CA GLY A 151 1.27 -15.62 -8.13
C GLY A 151 0.23 -14.63 -7.61
N GLN A 152 0.45 -14.05 -6.43
CA GLN A 152 -0.44 -13.04 -5.89
C GLN A 152 -0.04 -11.63 -6.35
N PRO A 153 -0.99 -10.67 -6.39
CA PRO A 153 -0.67 -9.30 -6.74
C PRO A 153 0.35 -8.69 -5.77
N VAL A 154 1.44 -8.14 -6.34
CA VAL A 154 2.41 -7.30 -5.62
C VAL A 154 2.00 -5.84 -5.68
N VAL A 155 1.39 -5.44 -6.78
CA VAL A 155 0.91 -4.08 -7.02
C VAL A 155 -0.50 -3.97 -6.44
N CYS A 156 -0.58 -3.41 -5.24
CA CYS A 156 -1.84 -3.20 -4.54
C CYS A 156 -1.88 -1.77 -3.98
N PRO A 157 -3.07 -1.16 -3.89
CA PRO A 157 -3.23 0.10 -3.18
C PRO A 157 -2.69 0.02 -1.75
N THR A 158 -2.11 1.12 -1.28
CA THR A 158 -1.51 1.23 0.06
C THR A 158 -1.92 2.54 0.73
N GLN A 159 -1.81 2.60 2.06
CA GLN A 159 -1.96 3.82 2.88
C GLN A 159 -3.19 4.67 2.48
N ASP A 160 -2.98 5.90 1.99
CA ASP A 160 -4.03 6.86 1.66
C ASP A 160 -5.01 6.36 0.59
N MET A 161 -4.55 5.50 -0.32
CA MET A 161 -5.42 4.88 -1.32
C MET A 161 -6.42 3.92 -0.68
N ILE A 162 -5.96 3.15 0.34
CA ILE A 162 -6.85 2.23 1.06
C ILE A 162 -7.85 3.00 1.90
N ILE A 163 -7.38 3.99 2.70
CA ILE A 163 -8.27 4.75 3.58
C ILE A 163 -9.32 5.54 2.79
N GLY A 164 -8.95 6.06 1.60
CA GLY A 164 -9.88 6.74 0.71
C GLY A 164 -10.97 5.81 0.16
N CYS A 165 -10.62 4.59 -0.25
CA CYS A 165 -11.59 3.59 -0.69
C CYS A 165 -12.46 3.08 0.48
N TYR A 166 -11.87 2.93 1.66
CA TYR A 166 -12.58 2.54 2.88
C TYR A 166 -13.61 3.60 3.26
N TYR A 167 -13.21 4.87 3.33
CA TYR A 167 -14.10 6.01 3.61
C TYR A 167 -15.22 6.13 2.59
N LEU A 168 -14.92 5.89 1.31
CA LEU A 168 -15.91 5.94 0.24
C LEU A 168 -16.97 4.84 0.36
N THR A 169 -16.58 3.64 0.80
CA THR A 169 -17.49 2.48 0.88
C THR A 169 -18.13 2.29 2.26
N LEU A 170 -17.75 3.13 3.23
CA LEU A 170 -18.35 3.15 4.56
C LEU A 170 -19.83 3.55 4.46
N GLN A 171 -20.68 2.91 5.24
CA GLN A 171 -22.08 3.32 5.42
C GLN A 171 -22.31 3.74 6.86
N ARG A 172 -23.08 4.78 7.04
CA ARG A 172 -23.41 5.33 8.36
C ARG A 172 -24.93 5.53 8.45
N ASP A 173 -25.50 5.05 9.55
CA ASP A 173 -26.92 5.23 9.86
C ASP A 173 -27.17 6.61 10.43
N GLY A 174 -28.35 7.20 10.15
CA GLY A 174 -28.72 8.50 10.65
C GLY A 174 -28.08 9.69 9.91
N GLU A 175 -27.44 9.45 8.77
CA GLU A 175 -26.84 10.51 7.96
C GLU A 175 -27.90 11.31 7.17
N LYS A 176 -27.52 12.54 6.81
CA LYS A 176 -28.39 13.45 6.05
C LYS A 176 -28.85 12.81 4.74
N GLY A 177 -30.16 12.78 4.50
CA GLY A 177 -30.73 12.28 3.25
C GLY A 177 -30.91 10.76 3.20
N GLU A 178 -30.81 10.06 4.33
CA GLU A 178 -31.08 8.62 4.40
C GLU A 178 -32.48 8.28 3.86
N GLY A 179 -32.58 7.16 3.11
CA GLY A 179 -33.80 6.65 2.55
C GLY A 179 -34.32 7.38 1.28
N ARG A 180 -33.67 8.43 0.81
CA ARG A 180 -34.06 9.11 -0.44
C ARG A 180 -33.84 8.17 -1.64
N ALA A 181 -34.71 8.34 -2.63
CA ALA A 181 -34.65 7.60 -3.89
C ALA A 181 -34.28 8.56 -5.04
N PHE A 182 -33.37 8.13 -5.90
CA PHE A 182 -32.86 8.87 -7.04
C PHE A 182 -33.17 8.14 -8.35
N SER A 183 -33.46 8.88 -9.40
CA SER A 183 -33.81 8.32 -10.71
C SER A 183 -32.58 7.90 -11.52
N SER A 184 -31.39 8.43 -11.17
CA SER A 184 -30.13 8.13 -11.81
C SER A 184 -28.95 8.35 -10.86
N GLU A 185 -27.78 7.84 -11.23
CA GLU A 185 -26.52 8.08 -10.52
C GLU A 185 -26.14 9.56 -10.54
N ASP A 186 -26.34 10.24 -11.69
CA ASP A 186 -26.02 11.66 -11.85
C ASP A 186 -26.85 12.55 -10.94
N GLU A 187 -28.15 12.23 -10.77
CA GLU A 187 -29.04 12.94 -9.83
C GLU A 187 -28.52 12.77 -8.38
N ALA A 188 -28.08 11.58 -7.99
CA ALA A 188 -27.51 11.35 -6.67
C ALA A 188 -26.18 12.11 -6.48
N ILE A 189 -25.34 12.21 -7.51
CA ILE A 189 -24.10 13.01 -7.49
C ILE A 189 -24.42 14.50 -7.35
N MET A 190 -25.42 15.01 -8.05
CA MET A 190 -25.88 16.41 -7.91
C MET A 190 -26.40 16.69 -6.50
N ALA A 191 -27.19 15.78 -5.94
CA ALA A 191 -27.69 15.91 -4.56
C ALA A 191 -26.54 15.92 -3.53
N TYR A 192 -25.50 15.13 -3.76
CA TYR A 192 -24.28 15.17 -2.96
C TYR A 192 -23.54 16.50 -3.08
N GLN A 193 -23.38 17.01 -4.30
CA GLN A 193 -22.72 18.31 -4.53
C GLN A 193 -23.47 19.48 -3.88
N ASN A 194 -24.82 19.42 -3.86
CA ASN A 194 -25.66 20.39 -3.17
C ASN A 194 -25.68 20.21 -1.64
N GLY A 195 -25.07 19.14 -1.13
CA GLY A 195 -25.04 18.83 0.30
C GLY A 195 -26.36 18.28 0.85
N ASP A 196 -27.23 17.74 0.00
CA ASP A 196 -28.51 17.12 0.40
C ASP A 196 -28.34 15.70 0.94
N ILE A 197 -27.29 15.00 0.53
CA ILE A 197 -26.88 13.67 1.00
C ILE A 197 -25.38 13.65 1.28
N THR A 198 -24.94 12.67 2.09
CA THR A 198 -23.52 12.35 2.25
C THR A 198 -23.13 11.12 1.43
N LEU A 199 -21.83 10.86 1.31
CA LEU A 199 -21.32 9.66 0.60
C LEU A 199 -21.72 8.37 1.31
N GLN A 200 -21.87 8.43 2.65
CA GLN A 200 -22.13 7.31 3.55
C GLN A 200 -23.64 7.06 3.76
N SER A 201 -24.51 8.01 3.35
CA SER A 201 -25.96 7.86 3.51
C SER A 201 -26.49 6.65 2.76
N LYS A 202 -27.37 5.88 3.41
CA LYS A 202 -28.12 4.80 2.76
C LYS A 202 -29.19 5.39 1.88
N VAL A 203 -29.11 5.19 0.57
CA VAL A 203 -30.00 5.74 -0.43
C VAL A 203 -30.45 4.66 -1.41
N ARG A 204 -31.52 4.94 -2.15
CA ARG A 204 -32.01 4.07 -3.22
C ARG A 204 -31.73 4.73 -4.56
N ILE A 205 -30.95 4.04 -5.40
CA ILE A 205 -30.57 4.55 -6.71
C ILE A 205 -31.14 3.63 -7.78
N ARG A 206 -31.79 4.19 -8.77
CA ARG A 206 -32.27 3.46 -9.93
C ARG A 206 -31.08 3.19 -10.86
N MET A 207 -30.74 1.91 -10.99
CA MET A 207 -29.71 1.45 -11.92
C MET A 207 -30.33 0.90 -13.18
N GLU A 208 -29.72 1.21 -14.32
CA GLU A 208 -30.06 0.67 -15.61
C GLU A 208 -28.98 -0.36 -16.02
N ARG A 209 -29.42 -1.56 -16.31
CA ARG A 209 -28.53 -2.62 -16.82
C ARG A 209 -29.21 -3.41 -17.91
N GLU A 210 -28.40 -3.95 -18.80
CA GLU A 210 -28.83 -4.84 -19.87
C GLU A 210 -28.89 -6.27 -19.34
N TRP A 211 -30.06 -6.91 -19.50
CA TRP A 211 -30.29 -8.32 -19.18
C TRP A 211 -30.98 -8.99 -20.36
N ASN A 212 -30.35 -10.04 -20.89
CA ASN A 212 -30.86 -10.78 -22.09
C ASN A 212 -31.19 -9.87 -23.29
N GLY A 213 -30.41 -8.80 -23.49
CA GLY A 213 -30.64 -7.85 -24.58
C GLY A 213 -31.72 -6.78 -24.31
N GLU A 214 -32.35 -6.78 -23.14
CA GLU A 214 -33.29 -5.77 -22.70
C GLU A 214 -32.71 -4.86 -21.65
N LYS A 215 -32.85 -3.55 -21.83
CA LYS A 215 -32.49 -2.58 -20.80
C LYS A 215 -33.57 -2.56 -19.71
N ARG A 216 -33.20 -3.00 -18.52
CA ARG A 216 -34.09 -2.98 -17.37
C ARG A 216 -33.60 -2.01 -16.32
N ARG A 217 -34.53 -1.47 -15.54
CA ARG A 217 -34.27 -0.51 -14.46
C ARG A 217 -34.81 -1.03 -13.16
N LYS A 218 -33.99 -1.02 -12.12
CA LYS A 218 -34.38 -1.42 -10.77
C LYS A 218 -33.82 -0.45 -9.74
N LEU A 219 -34.56 -0.20 -8.66
CA LEU A 219 -34.06 0.51 -7.48
C LEU A 219 -33.18 -0.45 -6.66
N VAL A 220 -31.99 0.00 -6.33
CA VAL A 220 -31.02 -0.75 -5.52
C VAL A 220 -30.73 0.06 -4.25
N ASP A 221 -30.83 -0.61 -3.09
CA ASP A 221 -30.46 -0.03 -1.80
C ASP A 221 -28.93 -0.07 -1.67
N THR A 222 -28.29 1.11 -1.57
CA THR A 222 -26.84 1.23 -1.50
C THR A 222 -26.46 2.61 -0.95
N SER A 223 -25.17 2.95 -0.98
CA SER A 223 -24.68 4.33 -0.76
C SER A 223 -24.08 4.91 -2.03
N LEU A 224 -24.12 6.23 -2.16
CA LEU A 224 -23.50 6.90 -3.31
C LEU A 224 -22.00 6.56 -3.43
N GLY A 225 -21.30 6.46 -2.30
CA GLY A 225 -19.90 6.10 -2.29
C GLY A 225 -19.61 4.73 -2.88
N ARG A 226 -20.44 3.71 -2.58
CA ARG A 226 -20.30 2.36 -3.16
C ARG A 226 -20.56 2.35 -4.65
N VAL A 227 -21.50 3.14 -5.14
CA VAL A 227 -21.75 3.28 -6.59
C VAL A 227 -20.53 3.88 -7.28
N ILE A 228 -19.98 4.97 -6.75
CA ILE A 228 -18.77 5.60 -7.31
C ILE A 228 -17.59 4.63 -7.33
N PHE A 229 -17.42 3.82 -6.27
CA PHE A 229 -16.37 2.80 -6.22
C PHE A 229 -16.58 1.72 -7.29
N ASN A 230 -17.82 1.23 -7.45
CA ASN A 230 -18.13 0.20 -8.43
C ASN A 230 -17.96 0.68 -9.89
N ASN A 231 -18.09 1.98 -10.15
CA ASN A 231 -17.83 2.55 -11.47
C ASN A 231 -16.34 2.54 -11.86
N ALA A 232 -15.45 2.41 -10.88
CA ALA A 232 -14.01 2.30 -11.15
C ALA A 232 -13.55 0.87 -11.49
N ILE A 233 -14.34 -0.14 -11.14
CA ILE A 233 -14.02 -1.56 -11.31
C ILE A 233 -14.92 -2.21 -12.36
N PRO A 234 -14.44 -3.23 -13.09
CA PRO A 234 -15.28 -4.05 -13.96
C PRO A 234 -16.39 -4.71 -13.14
N GLN A 235 -17.59 -4.81 -13.73
CA GLN A 235 -18.77 -5.34 -13.05
C GLN A 235 -18.99 -6.83 -13.30
N ASP A 236 -17.97 -7.55 -13.72
CA ASP A 236 -17.97 -8.97 -14.07
C ASP A 236 -16.88 -9.77 -13.33
N LEU A 237 -16.37 -9.27 -12.19
CA LEU A 237 -15.29 -9.92 -11.42
C LEU A 237 -15.68 -11.24 -10.76
N GLY A 238 -16.97 -11.57 -10.71
CA GLY A 238 -17.48 -12.86 -10.19
C GLY A 238 -17.68 -12.88 -8.67
N TYR A 239 -17.85 -11.72 -8.03
CA TYR A 239 -18.34 -11.64 -6.65
C TYR A 239 -19.84 -11.85 -6.59
N VAL A 240 -20.55 -11.50 -7.65
CA VAL A 240 -21.99 -11.67 -7.79
C VAL A 240 -22.26 -12.62 -8.95
N ASP A 241 -23.01 -13.68 -8.68
CA ASP A 241 -23.48 -14.58 -9.73
C ASP A 241 -24.59 -13.89 -10.55
N ARG A 242 -24.20 -13.45 -11.76
CA ARG A 242 -25.09 -12.74 -12.67
C ARG A 242 -25.92 -13.66 -13.56
N SER A 243 -25.85 -14.97 -13.37
CA SER A 243 -26.75 -15.92 -14.03
C SER A 243 -28.18 -15.83 -13.49
N ILE A 244 -28.33 -15.29 -12.29
CA ILE A 244 -29.62 -15.17 -11.58
C ILE A 244 -30.14 -13.74 -11.79
N GLU A 245 -31.39 -13.62 -12.27
CA GLU A 245 -32.06 -12.33 -12.54
C GLU A 245 -32.08 -11.38 -11.32
N GLU A 246 -32.30 -11.92 -10.13
CA GLU A 246 -32.33 -11.14 -8.88
C GLU A 246 -31.00 -10.42 -8.59
N ASN A 247 -29.91 -11.02 -9.02
CA ASN A 247 -28.55 -10.50 -8.80
C ASN A 247 -28.06 -9.58 -9.92
N ALA A 248 -28.77 -9.49 -11.05
CA ALA A 248 -28.35 -8.71 -12.19
C ALA A 248 -28.07 -7.22 -11.86
N PHE A 249 -28.84 -6.66 -10.93
CA PHE A 249 -28.73 -5.26 -10.51
C PHE A 249 -27.88 -5.03 -9.27
N LYS A 250 -27.42 -6.09 -8.57
CA LYS A 250 -26.54 -5.92 -7.43
C LYS A 250 -25.19 -5.35 -7.86
N LEU A 251 -24.63 -4.50 -7.01
CA LEU A 251 -23.26 -4.03 -7.18
C LEU A 251 -22.29 -5.21 -7.05
N GLU A 252 -21.20 -5.19 -7.80
CA GLU A 252 -20.17 -6.23 -7.72
C GLU A 252 -19.53 -6.26 -6.33
N VAL A 253 -19.29 -5.08 -5.76
CA VAL A 253 -18.78 -4.93 -4.39
C VAL A 253 -19.76 -4.07 -3.61
N ASP A 254 -20.60 -4.69 -2.78
CA ASP A 254 -21.55 -4.02 -1.89
C ASP A 254 -21.22 -4.27 -0.42
N LYS A 255 -19.99 -4.02 -0.06
CA LYS A 255 -19.46 -4.14 1.30
C LYS A 255 -18.43 -3.07 1.57
N LEU A 256 -18.06 -2.93 2.84
CA LEU A 256 -16.93 -2.11 3.25
C LEU A 256 -15.64 -2.69 2.67
N VAL A 257 -14.85 -1.86 2.00
CA VAL A 257 -13.65 -2.28 1.27
C VAL A 257 -12.40 -2.00 2.11
N ALA A 258 -11.72 -3.06 2.50
CA ALA A 258 -10.45 -3.02 3.20
C ALA A 258 -9.30 -3.48 2.29
N LYS A 259 -8.06 -3.45 2.80
CA LYS A 259 -6.85 -3.85 2.07
C LYS A 259 -6.95 -5.25 1.45
N GLY A 260 -7.50 -6.22 2.20
CA GLY A 260 -7.69 -7.58 1.70
C GLY A 260 -8.64 -7.68 0.52
N ASP A 261 -9.72 -6.90 0.55
CA ASP A 261 -10.70 -6.85 -0.53
C ASP A 261 -10.12 -6.23 -1.80
N LEU A 262 -9.36 -5.13 -1.66
CA LEU A 262 -8.66 -4.50 -2.79
C LEU A 262 -7.70 -5.48 -3.45
N LYS A 263 -6.92 -6.23 -2.66
CA LYS A 263 -6.02 -7.27 -3.17
C LYS A 263 -6.79 -8.35 -3.94
N GLY A 264 -7.94 -8.80 -3.40
CA GLY A 264 -8.81 -9.77 -4.06
C GLY A 264 -9.42 -9.24 -5.36
N ILE A 265 -9.79 -7.96 -5.41
CA ILE A 265 -10.29 -7.31 -6.63
C ILE A 265 -9.21 -7.30 -7.73
N VAL A 266 -7.98 -6.94 -7.37
CA VAL A 266 -6.85 -6.92 -8.31
C VAL A 266 -6.55 -8.30 -8.85
N ASP A 267 -6.51 -9.33 -7.98
CA ASP A 267 -6.26 -10.72 -8.41
C ASP A 267 -7.32 -11.22 -9.40
N ARG A 268 -8.59 -11.04 -9.07
CA ARG A 268 -9.70 -11.45 -9.96
C ARG A 268 -9.72 -10.67 -11.26
N CYS A 269 -9.43 -9.36 -11.21
CA CYS A 269 -9.34 -8.52 -12.39
C CYS A 269 -8.23 -9.03 -13.32
N TYR A 270 -7.06 -9.33 -12.77
CA TYR A 270 -5.93 -9.84 -13.54
C TYR A 270 -6.24 -11.18 -14.21
N ARG A 271 -6.82 -12.13 -13.47
CA ARG A 271 -7.16 -13.46 -13.99
C ARG A 271 -8.23 -13.42 -15.08
N ARG A 272 -9.14 -12.45 -15.04
CA ARG A 272 -10.28 -12.36 -15.97
C ARG A 272 -10.01 -11.46 -17.17
N HIS A 273 -9.34 -10.33 -16.94
CA HIS A 273 -9.15 -9.30 -17.97
C HIS A 273 -7.69 -9.09 -18.39
N GLY A 274 -6.74 -9.76 -17.74
CA GLY A 274 -5.31 -9.63 -18.04
C GLY A 274 -4.67 -8.36 -17.51
N ALA A 275 -3.39 -8.15 -17.84
CA ALA A 275 -2.53 -7.13 -17.27
C ALA A 275 -2.95 -5.69 -17.64
N THR A 276 -3.30 -5.44 -18.89
CA THR A 276 -3.61 -4.10 -19.40
C THR A 276 -4.82 -3.48 -18.70
N THR A 277 -5.94 -4.20 -18.67
CA THR A 277 -7.17 -3.74 -18.00
C THR A 277 -6.95 -3.59 -16.50
N THR A 278 -6.20 -4.50 -15.87
CA THR A 278 -5.88 -4.41 -14.44
C THR A 278 -5.05 -3.17 -14.12
N SER A 279 -4.10 -2.82 -14.97
CA SER A 279 -3.30 -1.59 -14.84
C SER A 279 -4.19 -0.33 -14.86
N GLU A 280 -5.17 -0.26 -15.78
CA GLU A 280 -6.12 0.86 -15.83
C GLU A 280 -7.02 0.92 -14.59
N VAL A 281 -7.53 -0.23 -14.13
CA VAL A 281 -8.35 -0.33 -12.91
C VAL A 281 -7.56 0.14 -11.69
N LEU A 282 -6.30 -0.28 -11.57
CA LEU A 282 -5.40 0.17 -10.50
C LEU A 282 -5.19 1.69 -10.51
N ASP A 283 -5.01 2.30 -11.70
CA ASP A 283 -4.90 3.75 -11.83
C ASP A 283 -6.19 4.48 -11.43
N ARG A 284 -7.36 3.91 -11.77
CA ARG A 284 -8.66 4.46 -11.33
C ARG A 284 -8.83 4.36 -9.81
N ILE A 285 -8.54 3.20 -9.21
CA ILE A 285 -8.60 2.99 -7.75
C ILE A 285 -7.63 3.95 -7.04
N LYS A 286 -6.41 4.10 -7.54
CA LYS A 286 -5.44 5.06 -7.02
C LYS A 286 -6.00 6.48 -7.01
N ALA A 287 -6.54 6.94 -8.14
CA ALA A 287 -7.09 8.28 -8.27
C ALA A 287 -8.30 8.50 -7.34
N LEU A 288 -9.19 7.52 -7.22
CA LEU A 288 -10.31 7.57 -6.26
C LEU A 288 -9.82 7.59 -4.82
N GLY A 289 -8.89 6.72 -4.47
CA GLY A 289 -8.35 6.63 -3.12
C GLY A 289 -7.75 7.97 -2.67
N PHE A 290 -6.88 8.58 -3.45
CA PHE A 290 -6.31 9.89 -3.13
C PHE A 290 -7.38 11.01 -3.08
N LYS A 291 -8.31 11.02 -4.03
CA LYS A 291 -9.37 12.02 -4.07
C LYS A 291 -10.24 11.98 -2.81
N TYR A 292 -10.66 10.80 -2.40
CA TYR A 292 -11.59 10.66 -1.27
C TYR A 292 -10.89 10.63 0.08
N SER A 293 -9.63 10.24 0.16
CA SER A 293 -8.80 10.46 1.34
C SER A 293 -8.62 11.95 1.63
N THR A 294 -8.32 12.75 0.60
CA THR A 294 -8.22 14.20 0.72
C THR A 294 -9.55 14.86 1.14
N ARG A 295 -10.67 14.43 0.54
CA ARG A 295 -12.01 14.96 0.87
C ARG A 295 -12.48 14.52 2.26
N GLY A 296 -12.15 13.31 2.66
CA GLY A 296 -12.47 12.78 3.98
C GLY A 296 -11.76 13.51 5.10
N GLY A 297 -10.57 14.11 4.81
CA GLY A 297 -9.79 14.87 5.79
C GLY A 297 -9.43 14.05 7.03
N ILE A 298 -9.22 12.73 6.86
CA ILE A 298 -8.96 11.81 7.96
C ILE A 298 -7.60 12.14 8.56
N THR A 299 -7.61 12.56 9.82
CA THR A 299 -6.40 12.92 10.56
C THR A 299 -6.51 12.42 12.01
N VAL A 300 -5.39 12.30 12.69
CA VAL A 300 -5.34 11.83 14.08
C VAL A 300 -5.07 13.01 15.00
N GLY A 301 -5.97 13.24 15.94
CA GLY A 301 -5.80 14.17 17.05
C GLY A 301 -5.49 13.44 18.36
N PHE A 302 -4.97 14.16 19.31
CA PHE A 302 -4.72 13.61 20.67
C PHE A 302 -6.01 13.17 21.37
N GLN A 303 -7.13 13.78 21.03
CA GLN A 303 -8.45 13.46 21.58
C GLN A 303 -9.00 12.12 21.06
N ASP A 304 -8.58 11.70 19.86
CA ASP A 304 -9.04 10.46 19.24
C ASP A 304 -8.48 9.21 19.92
N ILE A 305 -7.42 9.38 20.71
CA ILE A 305 -6.81 8.31 21.51
C ILE A 305 -7.59 8.20 22.84
N THR A 306 -8.67 7.43 22.87
CA THR A 306 -9.50 7.22 24.06
C THR A 306 -8.94 6.11 24.93
N VAL A 307 -8.76 6.40 26.23
CA VAL A 307 -8.33 5.39 27.23
C VAL A 307 -9.58 4.73 27.82
N PRO A 308 -9.63 3.38 27.91
CA PRO A 308 -10.79 2.69 28.48
C PRO A 308 -10.96 3.00 29.96
N GLU A 309 -12.16 3.36 30.40
CA GLU A 309 -12.49 3.65 31.80
C GLU A 309 -12.28 2.44 32.72
N LYS A 310 -12.43 1.22 32.20
CA LYS A 310 -12.24 -0.02 32.95
C LYS A 310 -10.78 -0.38 33.24
N LYS A 311 -9.81 0.32 32.62
CA LYS A 311 -8.38 0.03 32.79
C LYS A 311 -7.93 0.00 34.26
N PRO A 312 -8.25 0.99 35.12
CA PRO A 312 -7.82 0.97 36.54
C PRO A 312 -8.34 -0.24 37.31
N GLU A 313 -9.58 -0.67 37.03
CA GLU A 313 -10.21 -1.83 37.70
C GLU A 313 -9.50 -3.13 37.34
N ILE A 314 -9.19 -3.33 36.05
CA ILE A 314 -8.47 -4.52 35.55
C ILE A 314 -7.07 -4.58 36.15
N LEU A 315 -6.35 -3.45 36.18
CA LEU A 315 -5.01 -3.38 36.74
C LEU A 315 -5.03 -3.70 38.25
N ALA A 316 -5.98 -3.14 39.02
CA ALA A 316 -6.10 -3.39 40.46
C ALA A 316 -6.47 -4.87 40.76
N ALA A 317 -7.26 -5.50 39.90
CA ALA A 317 -7.57 -6.92 40.04
C ALA A 317 -6.32 -7.80 39.77
N ALA A 318 -5.55 -7.49 38.71
CA ALA A 318 -4.32 -8.19 38.41
C ALA A 318 -3.26 -8.03 39.53
N GLU A 319 -3.13 -6.84 40.13
CA GLU A 319 -2.22 -6.61 41.24
C GLU A 319 -2.56 -7.51 42.44
N LYS A 320 -3.84 -7.62 42.80
CA LYS A 320 -4.29 -8.49 43.90
C LYS A 320 -3.98 -9.97 43.62
N GLU A 321 -4.12 -10.44 42.36
CA GLU A 321 -3.75 -11.81 41.97
C GLU A 321 -2.23 -12.01 42.09
N VAL A 322 -1.41 -11.05 41.68
CA VAL A 322 0.04 -11.10 41.81
C VAL A 322 0.49 -11.12 43.26
N ASP A 323 -0.09 -10.24 44.11
CA ASP A 323 0.17 -10.24 45.55
C ASP A 323 -0.17 -11.59 46.21
N GLY A 324 -1.25 -12.24 45.75
CA GLY A 324 -1.62 -13.61 46.17
C GLY A 324 -0.55 -14.64 45.84
N ILE A 325 0.02 -14.60 44.66
CA ILE A 325 1.10 -15.48 44.23
C ILE A 325 2.40 -15.23 44.97
N ASP A 326 2.75 -13.96 45.18
CA ASP A 326 3.91 -13.58 45.98
C ASP A 326 3.80 -14.04 47.46
N ASN A 327 2.59 -14.02 48.06
CA ASN A 327 2.36 -14.57 49.37
C ASN A 327 2.53 -16.11 49.41
N LEU A 328 2.08 -16.82 48.41
CA LEU A 328 2.31 -18.27 48.27
C LEU A 328 3.80 -18.60 48.15
N TYR A 329 4.53 -17.80 47.37
CA TYR A 329 5.99 -17.94 47.25
C TYR A 329 6.69 -17.69 48.58
N ARG A 330 6.33 -16.61 49.31
CA ARG A 330 6.89 -16.33 50.65
C ARG A 330 6.55 -17.41 51.66
N ALA A 331 5.42 -18.08 51.52
CA ALA A 331 5.05 -19.25 52.34
C ALA A 331 5.80 -20.54 51.94
N GLY A 332 6.65 -20.50 50.92
CA GLY A 332 7.44 -21.66 50.46
C GLY A 332 6.63 -22.70 49.66
N LEU A 333 5.41 -22.35 49.21
CA LEU A 333 4.54 -23.26 48.45
C LEU A 333 4.78 -23.26 46.96
N LEU A 334 5.52 -22.30 46.44
CA LEU A 334 5.87 -22.17 45.02
C LEU A 334 7.38 -22.01 44.85
N SER A 335 7.92 -22.58 43.78
CA SER A 335 9.27 -22.27 43.33
C SER A 335 9.35 -20.89 42.65
N GLU A 336 10.55 -20.32 42.56
CA GLU A 336 10.74 -19.02 41.90
C GLU A 336 10.34 -19.07 40.40
N ALA A 337 10.64 -20.19 39.73
CA ALA A 337 10.26 -20.37 38.32
C ALA A 337 8.73 -20.42 38.13
N GLU A 338 8.01 -21.07 39.02
CA GLU A 338 6.56 -21.16 39.01
C GLU A 338 5.90 -19.82 39.33
N ARG A 339 6.44 -19.09 40.34
CA ARG A 339 6.02 -17.73 40.65
C ARG A 339 6.12 -16.83 39.44
N ARG A 340 7.33 -16.79 38.83
CA ARG A 340 7.61 -15.97 37.66
C ARG A 340 6.65 -16.32 36.50
N SER A 341 6.50 -17.58 36.16
CA SER A 341 5.59 -18.02 35.10
C SER A 341 4.14 -17.61 35.36
N SER A 342 3.69 -17.71 36.63
CA SER A 342 2.33 -17.34 37.03
C SER A 342 2.09 -15.83 36.94
N VAL A 343 3.07 -15.01 37.40
CA VAL A 343 3.01 -13.55 37.30
C VAL A 343 2.96 -13.08 35.85
N ILE A 344 3.80 -13.66 34.99
CA ILE A 344 3.79 -13.33 33.54
C ILE A 344 2.42 -13.63 32.95
N ARG A 345 1.83 -14.81 33.25
CA ARG A 345 0.51 -15.21 32.74
C ARG A 345 -0.61 -14.27 33.21
N ILE A 346 -0.58 -13.79 34.45
CA ILE A 346 -1.56 -12.82 34.97
C ILE A 346 -1.46 -11.51 34.19
N TRP A 347 -0.26 -11.00 33.97
CA TRP A 347 -0.09 -9.74 33.24
C TRP A 347 -0.40 -9.86 31.74
N GLU A 348 -0.16 -11.01 31.13
CA GLU A 348 -0.62 -11.29 29.77
C GLU A 348 -2.14 -11.28 29.68
N LYS A 349 -2.81 -11.93 30.61
CA LYS A 349 -4.28 -11.94 30.73
C LYS A 349 -4.81 -10.52 30.90
N ALA A 350 -4.28 -9.77 31.85
CA ALA A 350 -4.68 -8.37 32.08
C ALA A 350 -4.46 -7.48 30.85
N THR A 351 -3.36 -7.68 30.12
CA THR A 351 -3.06 -6.95 28.90
C THR A 351 -4.11 -7.24 27.80
N ASN A 352 -4.55 -8.48 27.67
CA ASN A 352 -5.60 -8.88 26.73
C ASN A 352 -6.96 -8.29 27.14
N GLU A 353 -7.32 -8.36 28.42
CA GLU A 353 -8.57 -7.78 28.95
C GLU A 353 -8.62 -6.25 28.74
N VAL A 354 -7.50 -5.55 28.94
CA VAL A 354 -7.41 -4.10 28.63
C VAL A 354 -7.56 -3.86 27.14
N THR A 355 -7.01 -4.74 26.29
CA THR A 355 -7.14 -4.63 24.82
C THR A 355 -8.59 -4.81 24.38
N ASP A 356 -9.28 -5.82 24.92
CA ASP A 356 -10.70 -6.09 24.62
C ASP A 356 -11.59 -4.94 25.08
N ALA A 357 -11.34 -4.40 26.29
CA ALA A 357 -12.03 -3.23 26.80
C ALA A 357 -11.78 -1.99 25.91
N LEU A 358 -10.56 -1.82 25.41
CA LEU A 358 -10.20 -0.73 24.51
C LEU A 358 -10.96 -0.85 23.18
N MET A 359 -10.95 -2.04 22.57
CA MET A 359 -11.65 -2.27 21.30
C MET A 359 -13.16 -2.07 21.43
N ALA A 360 -13.74 -2.41 22.57
CA ALA A 360 -15.17 -2.18 22.85
C ALA A 360 -15.51 -0.69 23.06
N THR A 361 -14.54 0.13 23.46
CA THR A 361 -14.74 1.56 23.72
C THR A 361 -14.50 2.43 22.48
N LEU A 362 -13.72 1.94 21.51
CA LEU A 362 -13.41 2.68 20.28
C LEU A 362 -14.64 2.80 19.38
N ASP A 363 -14.92 4.04 18.95
CA ASP A 363 -15.93 4.29 17.91
C ASP A 363 -15.44 3.75 16.55
N PRO A 364 -16.27 3.00 15.81
CA PRO A 364 -15.94 2.58 14.44
C PRO A 364 -15.60 3.75 13.48
N TYR A 365 -16.08 4.95 13.78
CA TYR A 365 -15.80 6.16 12.99
C TYR A 365 -14.61 6.97 13.50
N ASN A 366 -13.94 6.51 14.53
CA ASN A 366 -12.70 7.13 15.00
C ASN A 366 -11.61 6.98 13.93
N PRO A 367 -10.86 8.05 13.56
CA PRO A 367 -9.80 8.00 12.56
C PRO A 367 -8.78 6.89 12.79
N ILE A 368 -8.40 6.63 14.04
CA ILE A 368 -7.44 5.57 14.40
C ILE A 368 -8.02 4.18 14.09
N THR A 369 -9.29 3.96 14.44
CA THR A 369 -10.00 2.70 14.15
C THR A 369 -10.11 2.51 12.64
N MET A 370 -10.53 3.54 11.90
CA MET A 370 -10.63 3.47 10.44
C MET A 370 -9.28 3.16 9.77
N MET A 371 -8.16 3.74 10.25
CA MET A 371 -6.84 3.45 9.72
C MET A 371 -6.39 2.01 9.96
N SER A 372 -6.70 1.46 11.13
CA SER A 372 -6.37 0.09 11.52
C SER A 372 -7.25 -0.93 10.80
N ASP A 373 -8.57 -0.76 10.82
CA ASP A 373 -9.54 -1.70 10.28
C ASP A 373 -9.49 -1.76 8.76
N SER A 374 -9.24 -0.62 8.11
CA SER A 374 -8.97 -0.59 6.67
C SER A 374 -7.69 -1.33 6.27
N GLY A 375 -6.75 -1.52 7.20
CA GLY A 375 -5.41 -2.03 6.94
C GLY A 375 -4.50 -1.02 6.24
N ALA A 376 -4.85 0.26 6.24
CA ALA A 376 -4.05 1.33 5.65
C ALA A 376 -2.78 1.58 6.47
N ARG A 377 -2.93 1.74 7.79
CA ARG A 377 -1.81 1.96 8.71
C ARG A 377 -2.19 1.57 10.13
N GLY A 378 -1.22 0.99 10.83
CA GLY A 378 -1.40 0.62 12.23
C GLY A 378 -1.91 -0.82 12.40
N SER A 379 -1.80 -1.30 13.63
CA SER A 379 -2.31 -2.59 14.08
C SER A 379 -2.94 -2.46 15.46
N ILE A 380 -3.77 -3.40 15.85
CA ILE A 380 -4.37 -3.45 17.20
C ILE A 380 -3.31 -3.37 18.29
N SER A 381 -2.14 -4.01 18.08
CA SER A 381 -1.03 -3.94 19.05
C SER A 381 -0.45 -2.54 19.21
N GLN A 382 -0.41 -1.75 18.14
CA GLN A 382 0.04 -0.35 18.20
C GLN A 382 -0.99 0.54 18.88
N ILE A 383 -2.28 0.35 18.58
CA ILE A 383 -3.38 1.08 19.27
C ILE A 383 -3.39 0.76 20.76
N ARG A 384 -3.16 -0.50 21.14
CA ARG A 384 -3.02 -0.91 22.53
C ARG A 384 -1.91 -0.15 23.25
N GLN A 385 -0.75 0.02 22.60
CA GLN A 385 0.36 0.77 23.18
C GLN A 385 0.07 2.28 23.30
N LEU A 386 -0.75 2.82 22.41
CA LEU A 386 -1.14 4.24 22.43
C LEU A 386 -2.18 4.56 23.52
N ALA A 387 -3.20 3.73 23.64
CA ALA A 387 -4.40 4.03 24.45
C ALA A 387 -4.68 3.03 25.58
N GLY A 388 -4.16 1.81 25.48
CA GLY A 388 -4.38 0.76 26.48
C GLY A 388 -3.24 0.64 27.48
N MET A 389 -2.44 -0.39 27.32
CA MET A 389 -1.31 -0.73 28.17
C MET A 389 -0.17 -1.29 27.30
N ARG A 390 1.06 -0.88 27.58
CA ARG A 390 2.20 -1.38 26.82
C ARG A 390 2.51 -2.86 27.14
N GLY A 391 2.37 -3.26 28.41
CA GLY A 391 2.50 -4.63 28.85
C GLY A 391 3.93 -5.05 29.17
N LEU A 392 4.17 -6.36 29.11
CA LEU A 392 5.47 -6.97 29.43
C LEU A 392 6.51 -6.67 28.34
N MET A 393 7.73 -6.43 28.78
CA MET A 393 8.88 -6.18 27.91
C MET A 393 9.95 -7.26 28.10
N ALA A 394 10.72 -7.49 27.05
CA ALA A 394 11.87 -8.39 27.11
C ALA A 394 13.16 -7.61 27.41
N ASP A 395 14.04 -8.22 28.16
CA ASP A 395 15.40 -7.73 28.40
C ASP A 395 16.30 -7.98 27.14
N PRO A 396 17.54 -7.48 27.11
CA PRO A 396 18.46 -7.74 26.00
C PRO A 396 18.77 -9.22 25.76
N SER A 397 18.66 -10.07 26.79
CA SER A 397 18.88 -11.53 26.69
C SER A 397 17.69 -12.28 26.09
N GLY A 398 16.52 -11.62 26.02
CA GLY A 398 15.27 -12.18 25.51
C GLY A 398 14.35 -12.73 26.60
N GLN A 399 14.71 -12.60 27.86
CA GLN A 399 13.85 -12.97 28.98
C GLN A 399 12.81 -11.88 29.23
N ILE A 400 11.60 -12.29 29.58
CA ILE A 400 10.52 -11.34 29.91
C ILE A 400 10.76 -10.75 31.29
N ILE A 401 10.69 -9.44 31.40
CA ILE A 401 10.77 -8.70 32.67
C ILE A 401 9.42 -8.82 33.37
N GLU A 402 9.41 -9.22 34.63
CA GLU A 402 8.18 -9.48 35.41
C GLU A 402 7.34 -8.22 35.66
N VAL A 403 8.00 -7.06 35.70
CA VAL A 403 7.32 -5.78 35.91
C VAL A 403 6.74 -5.27 34.57
N PRO A 404 5.41 -5.20 34.42
CA PRO A 404 4.81 -4.69 33.20
C PRO A 404 4.88 -3.17 33.14
N ILE A 405 4.88 -2.63 31.93
CA ILE A 405 4.64 -1.22 31.69
C ILE A 405 3.13 -1.01 31.66
N ARG A 406 2.58 -0.39 32.71
CA ARG A 406 1.15 -0.15 32.90
C ARG A 406 0.65 1.05 32.12
N ALA A 407 1.53 2.03 31.93
CA ALA A 407 1.23 3.25 31.19
C ALA A 407 1.10 2.99 29.70
N ASN A 408 0.40 3.87 29.02
CA ASN A 408 0.35 3.99 27.57
C ASN A 408 1.08 5.27 27.13
N PHE A 409 1.25 5.44 25.82
CA PHE A 409 1.92 6.65 25.31
C PHE A 409 1.10 7.93 25.51
N ARG A 410 -0.23 7.84 25.59
CA ARG A 410 -1.08 8.99 25.85
C ARG A 410 -0.87 9.54 27.27
N GLU A 411 -0.79 8.65 28.26
CA GLU A 411 -0.58 9.01 29.67
C GLU A 411 0.87 9.44 29.94
N GLY A 412 1.80 8.96 29.10
CA GLY A 412 3.23 9.13 29.30
C GLY A 412 3.85 8.03 30.17
N LEU A 413 5.09 7.69 29.91
CA LEU A 413 5.85 6.68 30.65
C LEU A 413 6.61 7.32 31.80
N THR A 414 6.72 6.61 32.91
CA THR A 414 7.67 6.95 33.97
C THR A 414 9.11 6.74 33.52
N VAL A 415 10.08 7.34 34.17
CA VAL A 415 11.51 7.19 33.83
C VAL A 415 11.95 5.73 33.82
N LEU A 416 11.49 4.94 34.80
CA LEU A 416 11.79 3.51 34.88
C LEU A 416 11.18 2.71 33.74
N GLU A 417 9.91 2.94 33.44
CA GLU A 417 9.19 2.30 32.33
C GLU A 417 9.82 2.64 30.97
N PHE A 418 10.24 3.89 30.79
CA PHE A 418 10.96 4.32 29.61
C PHE A 418 12.30 3.58 29.47
N PHE A 419 13.07 3.47 30.56
CA PHE A 419 14.35 2.76 30.55
C PHE A 419 14.17 1.29 30.21
N ILE A 420 13.22 0.59 30.82
CA ILE A 420 12.89 -0.81 30.52
C ILE A 420 12.51 -0.95 29.03
N SER A 421 11.70 -0.03 28.51
CA SER A 421 11.26 -0.08 27.12
C SER A 421 12.40 0.15 26.12
N SER A 422 13.45 0.85 26.48
CA SER A 422 14.59 1.14 25.62
C SER A 422 15.40 -0.12 25.27
N HIS A 423 15.39 -1.14 26.12
CA HIS A 423 16.07 -2.42 25.87
C HIS A 423 15.48 -3.12 24.65
N GLY A 424 14.15 -3.20 24.54
CA GLY A 424 13.48 -3.81 23.40
C GLY A 424 13.73 -3.05 22.08
N ALA A 425 13.72 -1.72 22.12
CA ALA A 425 14.01 -0.88 20.97
C ALA A 425 15.45 -1.08 20.47
N ARG A 426 16.43 -1.06 21.38
CA ARG A 426 17.84 -1.29 21.04
C ARG A 426 18.07 -2.68 20.46
N LYS A 427 17.48 -3.73 21.07
CA LYS A 427 17.53 -5.09 20.54
C LYS A 427 16.95 -5.18 19.14
N GLY A 428 15.78 -4.57 18.91
CA GLY A 428 15.15 -4.54 17.59
C GLY A 428 16.02 -3.90 16.52
N LEU A 429 16.68 -2.78 16.83
CA LEU A 429 17.62 -2.13 15.92
C LEU A 429 18.84 -3.00 15.59
N ALA A 430 19.44 -3.62 16.62
CA ALA A 430 20.58 -4.51 16.43
C ALA A 430 20.21 -5.76 15.62
N ASP A 431 19.10 -6.42 15.96
CA ASP A 431 18.61 -7.60 15.25
C ASP A 431 18.30 -7.30 13.79
N THR A 432 17.70 -6.15 13.49
CA THR A 432 17.42 -5.75 12.10
C THR A 432 18.71 -5.60 11.30
N ALA A 433 19.74 -4.94 11.86
CA ALA A 433 21.01 -4.75 11.18
C ALA A 433 21.73 -6.08 10.87
N LEU A 434 21.69 -7.03 11.81
CA LEU A 434 22.32 -8.36 11.63
C LEU A 434 21.54 -9.24 10.65
N ARG A 435 20.21 -9.32 10.78
CA ARG A 435 19.36 -10.14 9.90
C ARG A 435 19.38 -9.68 8.44
N THR A 436 19.61 -8.39 8.19
CA THR A 436 19.76 -7.87 6.82
C THR A 436 20.92 -8.54 6.09
N ALA A 437 22.07 -8.69 6.76
CA ALA A 437 23.24 -9.35 6.19
C ALA A 437 22.98 -10.85 5.94
N ASP A 438 22.36 -11.54 6.90
CA ASP A 438 22.05 -12.98 6.78
C ASP A 438 21.06 -13.25 5.64
N SER A 439 20.02 -12.43 5.52
CA SER A 439 19.05 -12.51 4.43
C SER A 439 19.70 -12.28 3.06
N GLY A 440 20.60 -11.30 2.94
CA GLY A 440 21.33 -11.03 1.71
C GLY A 440 22.24 -12.20 1.31
N TYR A 441 22.96 -12.79 2.25
CA TYR A 441 23.82 -13.95 2.01
C TYR A 441 23.01 -15.19 1.64
N LEU A 442 21.87 -15.44 2.30
CA LEU A 442 20.97 -16.54 1.95
C LEU A 442 20.43 -16.39 0.53
N THR A 443 19.97 -15.20 0.17
CA THR A 443 19.46 -14.90 -1.17
C THR A 443 20.52 -15.16 -2.24
N ARG A 444 21.77 -14.72 -2.03
CA ARG A 444 22.88 -14.97 -2.94
C ARG A 444 23.12 -16.45 -3.15
N ARG A 445 23.21 -17.25 -2.06
CA ARG A 445 23.42 -18.69 -2.15
C ARG A 445 22.29 -19.41 -2.90
N LEU A 446 21.04 -19.02 -2.67
CA LEU A 446 19.89 -19.59 -3.36
C LEU A 446 19.90 -19.26 -4.86
N VAL A 447 20.25 -18.04 -5.23
CA VAL A 447 20.40 -17.63 -6.64
C VAL A 447 21.52 -18.42 -7.31
N ASP A 448 22.68 -18.56 -6.66
CA ASP A 448 23.83 -19.29 -7.22
C ASP A 448 23.49 -20.79 -7.47
N VAL A 449 22.69 -21.39 -6.60
CA VAL A 449 22.26 -22.81 -6.76
C VAL A 449 21.13 -22.95 -7.80
N SER A 450 20.24 -21.98 -7.90
CA SER A 450 19.04 -22.07 -8.76
C SER A 450 19.23 -21.46 -10.15
N GLN A 451 20.39 -20.86 -10.47
CA GLN A 451 20.59 -20.15 -11.73
C GLN A 451 20.43 -21.03 -12.99
N ASP A 452 20.70 -22.34 -12.87
CA ASP A 452 20.60 -23.30 -13.97
C ASP A 452 19.23 -23.99 -14.06
N VAL A 453 18.32 -23.67 -13.14
CA VAL A 453 16.97 -24.26 -13.10
C VAL A 453 16.08 -23.57 -14.15
N ILE A 454 15.59 -24.35 -15.09
CA ILE A 454 14.72 -23.90 -16.18
C ILE A 454 13.35 -24.56 -16.04
N VAL A 455 12.28 -23.78 -16.05
CA VAL A 455 10.90 -24.27 -16.13
C VAL A 455 10.64 -24.78 -17.56
N ARG A 456 10.42 -26.09 -17.70
CA ARG A 456 10.16 -26.71 -19.03
C ARG A 456 8.70 -26.86 -19.34
N GLU A 457 7.85 -27.01 -18.33
CA GLU A 457 6.41 -27.16 -18.44
C GLU A 457 5.71 -26.21 -17.46
N GLU A 458 4.67 -25.54 -17.93
CA GLU A 458 3.94 -24.54 -17.12
C GLU A 458 2.99 -25.20 -16.11
N ASP A 459 2.44 -26.37 -16.44
CA ASP A 459 1.50 -27.10 -15.59
C ASP A 459 1.85 -28.59 -15.54
N LEU A 460 2.28 -29.05 -14.38
CA LEU A 460 2.44 -30.47 -14.04
C LEU A 460 1.16 -30.95 -13.34
N SER A 461 0.06 -31.07 -14.06
CA SER A 461 -1.13 -31.67 -13.47
C SER A 461 -0.83 -33.13 -13.06
N LEU A 462 -1.27 -33.53 -11.86
CA LEU A 462 -1.10 -34.91 -11.35
C LEU A 462 -1.66 -35.99 -12.28
N ILE A 463 -2.49 -35.63 -13.26
CA ILE A 463 -3.03 -36.51 -14.30
C ILE A 463 -1.94 -36.97 -15.28
N HIS A 464 -0.86 -36.24 -15.44
CA HIS A 464 0.27 -36.55 -16.31
C HIS A 464 1.41 -37.28 -15.61
N ILE A 465 1.33 -37.45 -14.30
CA ILE A 465 2.27 -38.22 -13.49
C ILE A 465 1.69 -39.60 -13.21
#